data_a0f5f427ecd5575cd82dca1db1d32407
#
_entry.id   a0f5f427ecd5575cd82dca1db1d32407
#
_cell.length_a   1.000
_cell.length_b   1.000
_cell.length_c   1.000
_cell.angle_alpha   90.00
_cell.angle_beta   90.00
_cell.angle_gamma   90.00
#
_symmetry.space_group_name_H-M   'P 1'
#
loop_
_entity.id
_entity.type
_entity.pdbx_description
1 polymer ?
#
loop_
_entity_poly.entity_id
_entity_poly.type
_entity_poly.pdbx_seq_one_letter_code
_entity_poly.pdbx_strand_id
1 'polypeptide(L)'
;SEATLRRDLAYLEKENKIKRVRGGAVLRKVARKEIEIKEKNTNKDSKKKIAKVAAQFISDGDYIYLDAGTTTYEMIDYIKGKDIKVVTNGIIHLERLIANDIETYLIGGRIKKSTLAIVGVKALRDLSEFRFDKAFIGINGINENGYSTHDVEEALIKKQAIENSNKAFILADSTKFDMIYFANVAKLEEATIITDKKEINKDIIKNTKIINV
;
A
#
# COMPACT_ATOMS: atom_id res chain seq x y z
N SER A 1 40.54 10.69 5.55
CA SER A 1 40.27 10.94 6.99
C SER A 1 38.85 10.48 7.33
N GLU A 2 38.54 10.34 8.62
CA GLU A 2 37.17 10.01 9.09
C GLU A 2 36.16 11.06 8.63
N ALA A 3 36.54 12.33 8.60
CA ALA A 3 35.72 13.43 8.12
C ALA A 3 35.40 13.30 6.61
N THR A 4 36.36 12.84 5.81
CA THR A 4 36.14 12.56 4.36
C THR A 4 35.14 11.43 4.19
N LEU A 5 35.33 10.32 4.93
CA LEU A 5 34.43 9.17 4.86
C LEU A 5 32.98 9.56 5.26
N ARG A 6 32.81 10.34 6.31
CA ARG A 6 31.48 10.83 6.73
C ARG A 6 30.82 11.70 5.66
N ARG A 7 31.61 12.55 4.96
CA ARG A 7 31.11 13.40 3.87
C ARG A 7 30.72 12.57 2.65
N ASP A 8 31.55 11.58 2.28
CA ASP A 8 31.27 10.70 1.15
C ASP A 8 30.04 9.81 1.40
N LEU A 9 29.89 9.29 2.63
CA LEU A 9 28.69 8.56 3.03
C LEU A 9 27.44 9.46 3.03
N ALA A 10 27.56 10.72 3.45
CA ALA A 10 26.45 11.67 3.38
C ALA A 10 26.08 12.00 1.94
N TYR A 11 27.06 12.14 1.06
CA TYR A 11 26.82 12.34 -0.38
C TYR A 11 26.13 11.13 -1.01
N LEU A 12 26.62 9.90 -0.76
CA LEU A 12 26.02 8.67 -1.27
C LEU A 12 24.60 8.42 -0.74
N GLU A 13 24.32 8.84 0.49
CA GLU A 13 22.98 8.79 1.07
C GLU A 13 22.04 9.79 0.40
N LYS A 14 22.52 11.03 0.15
CA LYS A 14 21.79 12.05 -0.62
C LYS A 14 21.47 11.59 -2.04
N GLU A 15 22.42 10.85 -2.65
CA GLU A 15 22.24 10.23 -3.97
C GLU A 15 21.40 8.93 -3.93
N ASN A 16 20.81 8.61 -2.79
CA ASN A 16 19.99 7.40 -2.60
C ASN A 16 20.71 6.06 -2.91
N LYS A 17 22.04 6.02 -2.86
CA LYS A 17 22.83 4.81 -3.14
C LYS A 17 23.02 3.94 -1.90
N ILE A 18 23.03 4.55 -0.73
CA ILE A 18 23.18 3.87 0.55
C ILE A 18 22.18 4.41 1.58
N LYS A 19 21.98 3.65 2.66
CA LYS A 19 21.34 4.11 3.89
C LYS A 19 22.36 4.06 5.01
N ARG A 20 22.57 5.16 5.74
CA ARG A 20 23.43 5.18 6.93
C ARG A 20 22.71 4.50 8.08
N VAL A 21 23.45 3.63 8.78
CA VAL A 21 22.99 2.92 9.99
C VAL A 21 24.01 3.15 11.11
N ARG A 22 23.62 2.83 12.35
CA ARG A 22 24.55 2.94 13.48
C ARG A 22 25.75 2.00 13.25
N GLY A 23 26.95 2.58 13.12
CA GLY A 23 28.19 1.83 12.87
C GLY A 23 28.55 1.64 11.38
N GLY A 24 27.80 2.25 10.41
CA GLY A 24 28.17 2.12 9.00
C GLY A 24 27.11 2.59 8.00
N ALA A 25 27.11 1.98 6.83
CA ALA A 25 26.11 2.19 5.79
C ALA A 25 25.81 0.87 5.08
N VAL A 26 24.58 0.72 4.59
CA VAL A 26 24.13 -0.41 3.78
C VAL A 26 23.74 0.07 2.39
N LEU A 27 24.00 -0.73 1.37
CA LEU A 27 23.52 -0.43 0.02
C LEU A 27 21.99 -0.45 -0.03
N ARG A 28 21.39 0.58 -0.61
CA ARG A 28 19.97 0.55 -0.98
C ARG A 28 19.82 -0.38 -2.18
N LYS A 29 19.45 -1.61 -1.92
CA LYS A 29 19.13 -2.59 -2.98
C LYS A 29 17.63 -2.62 -3.19
N VAL A 30 17.23 -2.60 -4.47
CA VAL A 30 15.84 -2.94 -4.84
C VAL A 30 15.57 -4.36 -4.34
N ALA A 31 14.60 -4.51 -3.45
CA ALA A 31 14.23 -5.80 -2.91
C ALA A 31 13.63 -6.67 -4.02
N ARG A 32 14.18 -7.87 -4.23
CA ARG A 32 13.86 -8.74 -5.38
C ARG A 32 12.88 -9.86 -5.03
N LYS A 33 12.78 -10.25 -3.76
CA LYS A 33 11.94 -11.39 -3.36
C LYS A 33 10.54 -10.92 -2.98
N GLU A 34 9.54 -11.37 -3.71
CA GLU A 34 8.15 -11.24 -3.33
C GLU A 34 7.80 -12.29 -2.27
N ILE A 35 7.14 -11.86 -1.21
CA ILE A 35 6.66 -12.75 -0.14
C ILE A 35 5.26 -13.21 -0.51
N GLU A 36 5.02 -14.52 -0.52
CA GLU A 36 3.69 -15.08 -0.79
C GLU A 36 2.67 -14.62 0.26
N ILE A 37 1.40 -14.50 -0.16
CA ILE A 37 0.33 -14.01 0.71
C ILE A 37 0.17 -14.84 1.99
N LYS A 38 0.44 -16.15 1.91
CA LYS A 38 0.40 -17.06 3.06
C LYS A 38 1.48 -16.75 4.10
N GLU A 39 2.64 -16.26 3.65
CA GLU A 39 3.77 -15.88 4.51
C GLU A 39 3.62 -14.44 5.04
N LYS A 40 2.72 -13.63 4.47
CA LYS A 40 2.41 -12.25 4.91
C LYS A 40 1.61 -12.17 6.22
N ASN A 41 1.44 -13.29 6.94
CA ASN A 41 0.75 -13.33 8.24
C ASN A 41 1.55 -12.72 9.42
N THR A 42 2.69 -12.11 9.12
CA THR A 42 3.46 -11.30 10.08
C THR A 42 2.77 -9.97 10.36
N ASN A 43 2.99 -9.41 11.54
CA ASN A 43 2.47 -8.10 11.97
C ASN A 43 0.93 -8.00 11.98
N LYS A 44 0.24 -9.09 12.33
CA LYS A 44 -1.22 -9.14 12.29
C LYS A 44 -1.89 -8.08 13.17
N ASP A 45 -1.34 -7.81 14.35
CA ASP A 45 -1.87 -6.81 15.27
C ASP A 45 -1.73 -5.39 14.72
N SER A 46 -0.58 -5.05 14.12
CA SER A 46 -0.37 -3.78 13.42
C SER A 46 -1.38 -3.60 12.28
N LYS A 47 -1.57 -4.63 11.45
CA LYS A 47 -2.54 -4.60 10.34
C LYS A 47 -3.96 -4.37 10.82
N LYS A 48 -4.37 -5.03 11.90
CA LYS A 48 -5.70 -4.83 12.50
C LYS A 48 -5.89 -3.41 13.02
N LYS A 49 -4.89 -2.82 13.70
CA LYS A 49 -4.96 -1.43 14.16
C LYS A 49 -5.10 -0.47 12.98
N ILE A 50 -4.25 -0.62 11.95
CA ILE A 50 -4.30 0.18 10.72
C ILE A 50 -5.66 0.04 10.04
N ALA A 51 -6.15 -1.19 9.86
CA ALA A 51 -7.44 -1.50 9.26
C ALA A 51 -8.61 -0.86 10.02
N LYS A 52 -8.59 -0.93 11.35
CA LYS A 52 -9.62 -0.32 12.21
C LYS A 52 -9.68 1.20 12.04
N VAL A 53 -8.53 1.87 12.00
CA VAL A 53 -8.47 3.32 11.79
C VAL A 53 -8.86 3.67 10.36
N ALA A 54 -8.42 2.91 9.35
CA ALA A 54 -8.79 3.11 7.96
C ALA A 54 -10.31 3.03 7.74
N ALA A 55 -10.99 2.08 8.38
CA ALA A 55 -12.44 1.91 8.29
C ALA A 55 -13.25 3.10 8.86
N GLN A 56 -12.66 3.93 9.73
CA GLN A 56 -13.31 5.14 10.26
C GLN A 56 -13.48 6.25 9.21
N PHE A 57 -12.71 6.18 8.10
CA PHE A 57 -12.84 7.13 7.00
C PHE A 57 -13.96 6.78 6.02
N ILE A 58 -14.63 5.64 6.20
CA ILE A 58 -15.71 5.18 5.33
C ILE A 58 -17.05 5.63 5.92
N SER A 59 -17.87 6.30 5.10
CA SER A 59 -19.23 6.73 5.41
C SER A 59 -20.25 5.90 4.63
N ASP A 60 -21.48 5.85 5.10
CA ASP A 60 -22.57 5.26 4.34
C ASP A 60 -22.76 6.03 3.02
N GLY A 61 -23.05 5.31 1.95
CA GLY A 61 -23.15 5.82 0.59
C GLY A 61 -21.82 5.83 -0.18
N ASP A 62 -20.67 5.53 0.46
CA ASP A 62 -19.37 5.54 -0.22
C ASP A 62 -19.23 4.39 -1.24
N TYR A 63 -18.64 4.69 -2.37
CA TYR A 63 -18.08 3.72 -3.32
C TYR A 63 -16.60 3.60 -3.04
N ILE A 64 -16.13 2.43 -2.63
CA ILE A 64 -14.73 2.24 -2.22
C ILE A 64 -13.99 1.20 -3.04
N TYR A 65 -12.70 1.40 -3.20
CA TYR A 65 -11.80 0.39 -3.73
C TYR A 65 -10.98 -0.24 -2.60
N LEU A 66 -10.99 -1.59 -2.53
CA LEU A 66 -10.12 -2.38 -1.65
C LEU A 66 -9.11 -3.16 -2.47
N ASP A 67 -7.84 -2.76 -2.37
CA ASP A 67 -6.72 -3.44 -3.03
C ASP A 67 -6.47 -4.84 -2.46
N ALA A 68 -6.00 -5.77 -3.29
CA ALA A 68 -5.62 -7.11 -2.85
C ALA A 68 -4.44 -7.05 -1.85
N GLY A 69 -4.72 -7.24 -0.58
CA GLY A 69 -3.71 -7.18 0.45
C GLY A 69 -4.19 -7.71 1.81
N THR A 70 -3.26 -8.08 2.67
CA THR A 70 -3.61 -8.62 3.99
C THR A 70 -4.11 -7.54 4.96
N THR A 71 -3.68 -6.29 4.82
CA THR A 71 -4.17 -5.18 5.66
C THR A 71 -5.56 -4.74 5.23
N THR A 72 -5.83 -4.65 3.95
CA THR A 72 -7.16 -4.36 3.40
C THR A 72 -8.14 -5.49 3.69
N TYR A 73 -7.67 -6.75 3.70
CA TYR A 73 -8.46 -7.89 4.14
C TYR A 73 -8.94 -7.75 5.59
N GLU A 74 -8.08 -7.28 6.50
CA GLU A 74 -8.46 -7.04 7.90
C GLU A 74 -9.49 -5.88 8.04
N MET A 75 -9.59 -4.95 7.06
CA MET A 75 -10.60 -3.88 7.09
C MET A 75 -12.03 -4.39 6.99
N ILE A 76 -12.25 -5.52 6.33
CA ILE A 76 -13.59 -6.02 6.00
C ILE A 76 -14.45 -6.21 7.27
N ASP A 77 -13.85 -6.64 8.37
CA ASP A 77 -14.59 -6.80 9.64
C ASP A 77 -15.03 -5.48 10.27
N TYR A 78 -14.34 -4.37 9.96
CA TYR A 78 -14.61 -3.06 10.53
C TYR A 78 -15.59 -2.21 9.68
N ILE A 79 -15.95 -2.70 8.49
CA ILE A 79 -16.89 -2.03 7.58
C ILE A 79 -18.25 -2.75 7.50
N LYS A 80 -18.42 -3.81 8.29
CA LYS A 80 -19.68 -4.53 8.40
C LYS A 80 -20.84 -3.60 8.82
N GLY A 81 -21.98 -3.76 8.18
CA GLY A 81 -23.19 -3.00 8.47
C GLY A 81 -23.20 -1.57 7.93
N LYS A 82 -22.20 -1.17 7.12
CA LYS A 82 -22.22 0.09 6.38
C LYS A 82 -22.92 -0.11 5.03
N ASP A 83 -23.70 0.90 4.63
CA ASP A 83 -24.32 0.97 3.30
C ASP A 83 -23.27 1.49 2.29
N ILE A 84 -22.46 0.58 1.74
CA ILE A 84 -21.33 0.89 0.83
C ILE A 84 -21.25 -0.09 -0.33
N LYS A 85 -20.60 0.33 -1.40
CA LYS A 85 -20.22 -0.58 -2.49
C LYS A 85 -18.72 -0.72 -2.57
N VAL A 86 -18.25 -1.95 -2.68
CA VAL A 86 -16.83 -2.30 -2.74
C VAL A 86 -16.46 -2.82 -4.11
N VAL A 87 -15.44 -2.22 -4.72
CA VAL A 87 -14.73 -2.82 -5.86
C VAL A 87 -13.39 -3.35 -5.37
N THR A 88 -13.02 -4.55 -5.77
CA THR A 88 -11.74 -5.15 -5.37
C THR A 88 -11.11 -5.96 -6.50
N ASN A 89 -9.79 -6.08 -6.46
CA ASN A 89 -9.02 -7.04 -7.25
C ASN A 89 -8.54 -8.25 -6.41
N GLY A 90 -8.93 -8.33 -5.14
CA GLY A 90 -8.48 -9.35 -4.20
C GLY A 90 -9.42 -10.53 -4.10
N ILE A 91 -9.03 -11.71 -4.59
CA ILE A 91 -9.86 -12.93 -4.52
C ILE A 91 -10.11 -13.32 -3.06
N ILE A 92 -9.12 -13.18 -2.18
CA ILE A 92 -9.25 -13.53 -0.77
C ILE A 92 -10.29 -12.70 -0.02
N HIS A 93 -10.68 -11.55 -0.55
CA HIS A 93 -11.66 -10.65 0.08
C HIS A 93 -13.10 -11.15 -0.09
N LEU A 94 -13.39 -11.88 -1.17
CA LEU A 94 -14.76 -12.15 -1.61
C LEU A 94 -15.60 -12.89 -0.57
N GLU A 95 -15.10 -14.01 -0.05
CA GLU A 95 -15.83 -14.80 0.93
C GLU A 95 -16.24 -13.93 2.14
N ARG A 96 -15.29 -13.11 2.62
CA ARG A 96 -15.51 -12.28 3.80
C ARG A 96 -16.41 -11.07 3.53
N LEU A 97 -16.32 -10.47 2.34
CA LEU A 97 -17.21 -9.38 1.92
C LEU A 97 -18.66 -9.89 1.80
N ILE A 98 -18.86 -11.05 1.15
CA ILE A 98 -20.17 -11.68 0.99
C ILE A 98 -20.74 -12.08 2.36
N ALA A 99 -19.93 -12.69 3.23
CA ALA A 99 -20.35 -13.09 4.58
C ALA A 99 -20.77 -11.89 5.47
N ASN A 100 -20.30 -10.67 5.16
CA ASN A 100 -20.68 -9.44 5.84
C ASN A 100 -21.78 -8.65 5.12
N ASP A 101 -22.44 -9.23 4.10
CA ASP A 101 -23.53 -8.65 3.31
C ASP A 101 -23.15 -7.30 2.64
N ILE A 102 -21.91 -7.22 2.11
CA ILE A 102 -21.40 -6.02 1.45
C ILE A 102 -21.52 -6.19 -0.07
N GLU A 103 -22.21 -5.25 -0.74
CA GLU A 103 -22.29 -5.23 -2.21
C GLU A 103 -20.91 -5.10 -2.82
N THR A 104 -20.51 -6.12 -3.59
CA THR A 104 -19.12 -6.27 -4.03
C THR A 104 -19.01 -6.51 -5.53
N TYR A 105 -18.13 -5.77 -6.17
CA TYR A 105 -17.72 -5.93 -7.57
C TYR A 105 -16.28 -6.45 -7.61
N LEU A 106 -16.06 -7.59 -8.27
CA LEU A 106 -14.73 -8.11 -8.54
C LEU A 106 -14.33 -7.74 -9.97
N ILE A 107 -13.20 -7.03 -10.13
CA ILE A 107 -12.68 -6.77 -11.48
C ILE A 107 -12.21 -8.08 -12.14
N GLY A 108 -12.37 -8.17 -13.46
CA GLY A 108 -11.89 -9.33 -14.23
C GLY A 108 -10.41 -9.27 -14.53
N GLY A 109 -9.79 -10.39 -14.94
CA GLY A 109 -8.40 -10.42 -15.35
C GLY A 109 -7.67 -11.71 -15.07
N ARG A 110 -6.34 -11.66 -15.07
CA ARG A 110 -5.45 -12.77 -14.74
C ARG A 110 -5.18 -12.82 -13.24
N ILE A 111 -5.24 -13.99 -12.67
CA ILE A 111 -4.93 -14.21 -11.26
C ILE A 111 -3.42 -14.35 -11.07
N LYS A 112 -2.81 -13.51 -10.24
CA LYS A 112 -1.44 -13.63 -9.78
C LYS A 112 -1.39 -14.56 -8.56
N LYS A 113 -0.76 -15.73 -8.71
CA LYS A 113 -0.79 -16.79 -7.69
C LYS A 113 -0.16 -16.39 -6.36
N SER A 114 0.92 -15.60 -6.37
CA SER A 114 1.65 -15.20 -5.16
C SER A 114 0.83 -14.32 -4.22
N THR A 115 -0.04 -13.47 -4.77
CA THR A 115 -0.81 -12.47 -4.02
C THR A 115 -2.31 -12.68 -4.08
N LEU A 116 -2.79 -13.62 -4.91
CA LEU A 116 -4.20 -13.85 -5.22
C LEU A 116 -4.91 -12.55 -5.66
N ALA A 117 -4.14 -11.68 -6.32
CA ALA A 117 -4.64 -10.45 -6.92
C ALA A 117 -5.01 -10.68 -8.38
N ILE A 118 -6.07 -10.02 -8.85
CA ILE A 118 -6.40 -9.94 -10.26
C ILE A 118 -5.62 -8.77 -10.86
N VAL A 119 -4.93 -9.05 -11.99
CA VAL A 119 -4.04 -8.11 -12.68
C VAL A 119 -4.17 -8.24 -14.20
N GLY A 120 -3.46 -7.39 -14.93
CA GLY A 120 -3.36 -7.40 -16.39
C GLY A 120 -4.27 -6.38 -17.07
N VAL A 121 -4.20 -6.33 -18.41
CA VAL A 121 -4.88 -5.31 -19.24
C VAL A 121 -6.39 -5.32 -19.05
N LYS A 122 -7.01 -6.52 -18.92
CA LYS A 122 -8.45 -6.61 -18.66
C LYS A 122 -8.80 -6.00 -17.30
N ALA A 123 -8.01 -6.27 -16.26
CA ALA A 123 -8.22 -5.70 -14.93
C ALA A 123 -8.12 -4.16 -14.93
N LEU A 124 -7.15 -3.60 -15.66
CA LEU A 124 -7.04 -2.16 -15.84
C LEU A 124 -8.23 -1.56 -16.56
N ARG A 125 -8.70 -2.22 -17.64
CA ARG A 125 -9.88 -1.77 -18.38
C ARG A 125 -11.12 -1.78 -17.49
N ASP A 126 -11.38 -2.90 -16.81
CA ASP A 126 -12.53 -3.00 -15.90
C ASP A 126 -12.45 -1.90 -14.81
N LEU A 127 -11.26 -1.70 -14.21
CA LEU A 127 -11.06 -0.68 -13.16
C LEU A 127 -11.27 0.75 -13.67
N SER A 128 -10.96 1.02 -14.94
CA SER A 128 -11.15 2.36 -15.54
C SER A 128 -12.61 2.80 -15.64
N GLU A 129 -13.56 1.86 -15.61
CA GLU A 129 -15.00 2.12 -15.66
C GLU A 129 -15.56 2.64 -14.32
N PHE A 130 -14.78 2.55 -13.22
CA PHE A 130 -15.22 2.92 -11.89
C PHE A 130 -14.63 4.27 -11.42
N ARG A 131 -15.36 4.94 -10.55
CA ARG A 131 -14.88 6.08 -9.74
C ARG A 131 -15.19 5.82 -8.28
N PHE A 132 -14.30 6.24 -7.40
CA PHE A 132 -14.38 5.94 -5.98
C PHE A 132 -14.35 7.20 -5.12
N ASP A 133 -15.10 7.17 -4.03
CA ASP A 133 -14.93 8.17 -2.98
C ASP A 133 -13.60 7.95 -2.26
N LYS A 134 -13.24 6.69 -2.05
CA LYS A 134 -12.02 6.32 -1.34
C LYS A 134 -11.39 5.04 -1.90
N ALA A 135 -10.05 5.05 -2.01
CA ALA A 135 -9.28 3.83 -2.26
C ALA A 135 -8.39 3.50 -1.06
N PHE A 136 -8.36 2.22 -0.71
CA PHE A 136 -7.49 1.68 0.35
C PHE A 136 -6.49 0.71 -0.28
N ILE A 137 -5.21 1.09 -0.27
CA ILE A 137 -4.16 0.46 -1.05
C ILE A 137 -3.10 -0.13 -0.12
N GLY A 138 -2.81 -1.41 -0.30
CA GLY A 138 -1.63 -2.04 0.29
C GLY A 138 -0.37 -1.70 -0.50
N ILE A 139 0.78 -1.58 0.18
CA ILE A 139 2.05 -1.28 -0.46
C ILE A 139 3.18 -2.17 0.07
N ASN A 140 4.24 -2.33 -0.70
CA ASN A 140 5.44 -3.07 -0.28
C ASN A 140 6.54 -2.13 0.21
N GLY A 141 6.72 -0.97 -0.41
CA GLY A 141 7.76 -0.01 -0.06
C GLY A 141 7.28 1.44 -0.07
N ILE A 142 7.79 2.20 0.89
CA ILE A 142 7.62 3.64 1.05
C ILE A 142 8.98 4.27 1.28
N ASN A 143 9.32 5.25 0.48
CA ASN A 143 10.50 6.09 0.69
C ASN A 143 10.22 7.54 0.26
N GLU A 144 11.22 8.40 0.27
CA GLU A 144 11.13 9.80 -0.12
C GLU A 144 10.70 10.02 -1.58
N ASN A 145 10.84 9.01 -2.45
CA ASN A 145 10.44 9.08 -3.86
C ASN A 145 9.00 8.60 -4.13
N GLY A 146 8.32 8.08 -3.10
CA GLY A 146 6.94 7.59 -3.24
C GLY A 146 6.72 6.15 -2.81
N TYR A 147 5.74 5.52 -3.42
CA TYR A 147 5.27 4.16 -3.13
C TYR A 147 5.73 3.19 -4.19
N SER A 148 6.13 1.97 -3.79
CA SER A 148 6.62 0.95 -4.70
C SER A 148 6.15 -0.46 -4.36
N THR A 149 6.12 -1.35 -5.36
CA THR A 149 5.75 -2.76 -5.22
C THR A 149 6.67 -3.64 -6.10
N HIS A 150 6.56 -4.95 -5.96
CA HIS A 150 7.40 -5.90 -6.69
C HIS A 150 7.06 -6.01 -8.18
N ASP A 151 5.79 -5.85 -8.53
CA ASP A 151 5.22 -6.26 -9.80
C ASP A 151 4.61 -5.08 -10.55
N VAL A 152 4.91 -4.95 -11.84
CA VAL A 152 4.44 -3.84 -12.67
C VAL A 152 2.94 -3.87 -12.87
N GLU A 153 2.33 -5.05 -13.05
CA GLU A 153 0.89 -5.14 -13.25
C GLU A 153 0.13 -4.77 -11.97
N GLU A 154 0.62 -5.18 -10.79
CA GLU A 154 0.07 -4.72 -9.51
C GLU A 154 0.25 -3.21 -9.32
N ALA A 155 1.42 -2.66 -9.70
CA ALA A 155 1.67 -1.23 -9.62
C ALA A 155 0.66 -0.43 -10.47
N LEU A 156 0.38 -0.88 -11.69
CA LEU A 156 -0.58 -0.25 -12.58
C LEU A 156 -2.01 -0.27 -12.02
N ILE A 157 -2.45 -1.38 -11.43
CA ILE A 157 -3.77 -1.48 -10.78
C ILE A 157 -3.86 -0.52 -9.59
N LYS A 158 -2.85 -0.49 -8.72
CA LYS A 158 -2.80 0.42 -7.57
C LYS A 158 -2.81 1.90 -8.00
N LYS A 159 -2.01 2.24 -9.01
CA LYS A 159 -1.96 3.58 -9.59
C LYS A 159 -3.33 4.00 -10.14
N GLN A 160 -3.95 3.17 -10.96
CA GLN A 160 -5.27 3.44 -11.53
C GLN A 160 -6.34 3.62 -10.44
N ALA A 161 -6.30 2.81 -9.37
CA ALA A 161 -7.23 2.95 -8.25
C ALA A 161 -7.05 4.28 -7.50
N ILE A 162 -5.80 4.73 -7.30
CA ILE A 162 -5.48 6.04 -6.71
C ILE A 162 -6.03 7.15 -7.60
N GLU A 163 -5.73 7.14 -8.90
CA GLU A 163 -6.17 8.14 -9.89
C GLU A 163 -7.70 8.22 -10.02
N ASN A 164 -8.40 7.09 -9.84
CA ASN A 164 -9.86 7.01 -9.93
C ASN A 164 -10.59 7.39 -8.63
N SER A 165 -9.87 7.80 -7.57
CA SER A 165 -10.43 8.04 -6.24
C SER A 165 -10.36 9.51 -5.84
N ASN A 166 -11.40 9.99 -5.15
CA ASN A 166 -11.38 11.33 -4.55
C ASN A 166 -10.35 11.42 -3.41
N LYS A 167 -10.14 10.31 -2.68
CA LYS A 167 -9.13 10.19 -1.61
C LYS A 167 -8.51 8.80 -1.65
N ALA A 168 -7.19 8.73 -1.63
CA ALA A 168 -6.46 7.46 -1.52
C ALA A 168 -5.76 7.34 -0.17
N PHE A 169 -5.77 6.13 0.39
CA PHE A 169 -5.11 5.79 1.65
C PHE A 169 -4.15 4.61 1.41
N ILE A 170 -2.90 4.82 1.79
CA ILE A 170 -1.89 3.76 1.82
C ILE A 170 -1.87 3.13 3.21
N LEU A 171 -2.17 1.84 3.28
CA LEU A 171 -2.18 1.06 4.52
C LEU A 171 -0.85 0.33 4.67
N ALA A 172 0.02 0.80 5.55
CA ALA A 172 1.38 0.31 5.65
C ALA A 172 1.84 0.14 7.10
N ASP A 173 2.22 -1.07 7.48
CA ASP A 173 2.93 -1.29 8.73
C ASP A 173 4.36 -0.73 8.67
N SER A 174 5.01 -0.59 9.83
CA SER A 174 6.34 0.01 9.99
C SER A 174 7.42 -0.64 9.14
N THR A 175 7.27 -1.90 8.73
CA THR A 175 8.26 -2.63 7.93
C THR A 175 8.30 -2.20 6.46
N LYS A 176 7.31 -1.42 6.00
CA LYS A 176 7.22 -0.97 4.61
C LYS A 176 8.04 0.29 4.34
N PHE A 177 8.44 1.00 5.38
CA PHE A 177 9.22 2.23 5.26
C PHE A 177 10.70 1.94 4.96
N ASP A 178 11.31 2.88 4.26
CA ASP A 178 12.71 2.82 3.83
C ASP A 178 13.01 1.66 2.86
N MET A 179 11.96 1.10 2.25
CA MET A 179 12.04 0.01 1.27
C MET A 179 11.77 0.52 -0.13
N ILE A 180 12.51 -0.01 -1.10
CA ILE A 180 12.36 0.28 -2.52
C ILE A 180 12.15 -1.03 -3.26
N TYR A 181 11.12 -1.06 -4.11
CA TYR A 181 10.82 -2.20 -4.96
C TYR A 181 10.82 -1.81 -6.43
N PHE A 182 10.78 -2.79 -7.32
CA PHE A 182 11.02 -2.63 -8.75
C PHE A 182 10.05 -1.69 -9.45
N ALA A 183 8.77 -1.73 -9.10
CA ALA A 183 7.71 -0.97 -9.77
C ALA A 183 7.21 0.19 -8.90
N ASN A 184 7.27 1.40 -9.43
CA ASN A 184 6.68 2.58 -8.80
C ASN A 184 5.16 2.56 -8.94
N VAL A 185 4.47 2.97 -7.87
CA VAL A 185 3.01 3.06 -7.82
C VAL A 185 2.55 4.51 -7.97
N ALA A 186 2.96 5.38 -7.06
CA ALA A 186 2.53 6.77 -7.00
C ALA A 186 3.54 7.61 -6.21
N LYS A 187 3.43 8.94 -6.29
CA LYS A 187 4.19 9.87 -5.46
C LYS A 187 3.56 10.00 -4.08
N LEU A 188 4.31 10.54 -3.12
CA LEU A 188 3.86 10.67 -1.73
C LEU A 188 2.61 11.54 -1.59
N GLU A 189 2.51 12.64 -2.35
CA GLU A 189 1.40 13.59 -2.30
C GLU A 189 0.07 13.02 -2.79
N GLU A 190 0.09 11.90 -3.51
CA GLU A 190 -1.12 11.32 -4.13
C GLU A 190 -1.97 10.50 -3.15
N ALA A 191 -1.46 10.21 -1.93
CA ALA A 191 -2.23 9.45 -0.96
C ALA A 191 -1.87 9.81 0.50
N THR A 192 -2.79 9.57 1.41
CA THR A 192 -2.57 9.66 2.86
C THR A 192 -2.08 8.32 3.40
N ILE A 193 -1.04 8.30 4.24
CA ILE A 193 -0.52 7.08 4.86
C ILE A 193 -1.22 6.83 6.20
N ILE A 194 -1.69 5.60 6.43
CA ILE A 194 -2.13 5.10 7.74
C ILE A 194 -1.14 4.03 8.21
N THR A 195 -0.49 4.25 9.36
CA THR A 195 0.64 3.42 9.80
C THR A 195 0.82 3.38 11.31
N ASP A 196 1.46 2.31 11.80
CA ASP A 196 1.95 2.16 13.19
C ASP A 196 3.41 2.64 13.38
N LYS A 197 4.05 3.17 12.34
CA LYS A 197 5.43 3.66 12.42
C LYS A 197 5.49 5.00 13.15
N LYS A 198 6.18 5.03 14.29
CA LYS A 198 6.30 6.24 15.14
C LYS A 198 7.29 7.27 14.61
N GLU A 199 8.45 6.80 14.15
CA GLU A 199 9.51 7.68 13.64
C GLU A 199 9.55 7.58 12.10
N ILE A 200 9.18 8.65 11.43
CA ILE A 200 9.10 8.72 9.96
C ILE A 200 10.05 9.82 9.48
N ASN A 201 10.73 9.56 8.37
CA ASN A 201 11.63 10.52 7.72
C ASN A 201 10.89 11.83 7.42
N LYS A 202 11.56 12.96 7.72
CA LYS A 202 11.02 14.32 7.52
C LYS A 202 10.64 14.58 6.06
N ASP A 203 11.36 14.00 5.10
CA ASP A 203 11.07 14.16 3.68
C ASP A 203 9.77 13.46 3.27
N ILE A 204 9.40 12.37 3.94
CA ILE A 204 8.09 11.73 3.75
C ILE A 204 6.99 12.59 4.38
N ILE A 205 7.19 13.06 5.63
CA ILE A 205 6.19 13.87 6.35
C ILE A 205 5.85 15.18 5.61
N LYS A 206 6.83 15.80 4.94
CA LYS A 206 6.61 17.04 4.17
C LYS A 206 5.72 16.85 2.95
N ASN A 207 5.72 15.64 2.37
CA ASN A 207 5.11 15.38 1.08
C ASN A 207 3.82 14.55 1.15
N THR A 208 3.41 14.10 2.34
CA THR A 208 2.14 13.38 2.51
C THR A 208 1.57 13.55 3.92
N LYS A 209 0.24 13.40 4.02
CA LYS A 209 -0.44 13.33 5.31
C LYS A 209 -0.25 11.94 5.93
N ILE A 210 0.08 11.92 7.22
CA ILE A 210 0.28 10.67 7.98
C ILE A 210 -0.71 10.60 9.13
N ILE A 211 -1.32 9.44 9.29
CA ILE A 211 -2.23 9.09 10.38
C ILE A 211 -1.57 7.92 11.12
N ASN A 212 -1.15 8.17 12.34
CA ASN A 212 -0.56 7.16 13.22
C ASN A 212 -1.65 6.43 14.02
N VAL A 213 -1.40 5.11 14.24
CA VAL A 213 -2.30 4.22 14.99
C VAL A 213 -1.62 3.59 16.19
#